data_400734cf7cdb1c93910f038437addea3
#
_entry.id   400734cf7cdb1c93910f038437addea3
#
_cell.length_a   1.000
_cell.length_b   1.000
_cell.length_c   1.000
_cell.angle_alpha   90.00
_cell.angle_beta   90.00
_cell.angle_gamma   90.00
#
_symmetry.space_group_name_H-M   'P 1'
#
loop_
_entity.id
_entity.type
_entity.pdbx_description
1 polymer ?
#
loop_
_entity_poly.entity_id
_entity_poly.type
_entity_poly.pdbx_seq_one_letter_code
_entity_poly.pdbx_strand_id
1 'polypeptide(L)'
;MHYVIADPHGEYDRYRRMLDLIGFSAGDTLYILGDVVDRGGIGGIDILLDLMDRSNAVMLLGNHEAMCLKAIDQPDNQRAVSHWTRNGGQVTRDALFHLTSEERERTLDFLRSLPDHLDLELNGRRFHLVHGFPADNPHDRLWLRPGPDAESPFEDGRTVIAGHTPVCELWGADQAARYLRDLEGGHIRIFHGHGYVNLDCSCGYPFPQRRMACLRLEDMAEFYT
;
A
#
# COMPACT_ATOMS: atom_id res chain seq x y z
N MET A 1 16.30 -10.55 -5.02
CA MET A 1 16.14 -9.46 -4.04
C MET A 1 14.68 -9.38 -3.59
N HIS A 2 14.40 -8.73 -2.44
CA HIS A 2 13.06 -8.57 -1.87
C HIS A 2 12.70 -7.09 -1.83
N TYR A 3 11.71 -6.70 -2.59
CA TYR A 3 11.26 -5.33 -2.75
C TYR A 3 9.88 -5.12 -2.14
N VAL A 4 9.66 -3.98 -1.51
CA VAL A 4 8.38 -3.62 -0.88
C VAL A 4 7.89 -2.29 -1.43
N ILE A 5 6.64 -2.23 -1.87
CA ILE A 5 5.92 -1.03 -2.31
C ILE A 5 4.65 -0.89 -1.46
N ALA A 6 4.26 0.33 -1.12
CA ALA A 6 3.01 0.63 -0.44
C ALA A 6 2.16 1.62 -1.23
N ASP A 7 0.86 1.50 -1.08
CA ASP A 7 -0.16 2.49 -1.46
C ASP A 7 -0.03 3.02 -2.91
N PRO A 8 0.03 2.14 -3.93
CA PRO A 8 0.17 2.58 -5.33
C PRO A 8 -1.08 3.28 -5.89
N HIS A 9 -2.28 3.04 -5.32
CA HIS A 9 -3.52 3.76 -5.62
C HIS A 9 -3.76 4.03 -7.11
N GLY A 10 -3.72 2.99 -7.94
CA GLY A 10 -4.03 3.10 -9.37
C GLY A 10 -2.98 3.78 -10.24
N GLU A 11 -1.83 4.15 -9.70
CA GLU A 11 -0.74 4.79 -10.42
C GLU A 11 0.10 3.75 -11.23
N TYR A 12 -0.55 3.08 -12.18
CA TYR A 12 0.03 1.98 -12.96
C TYR A 12 1.31 2.36 -13.69
N ASP A 13 1.38 3.55 -14.28
CA ASP A 13 2.59 4.00 -14.97
C ASP A 13 3.78 4.18 -14.02
N ARG A 14 3.53 4.63 -12.78
CA ARG A 14 4.57 4.71 -11.74
C ARG A 14 5.01 3.33 -11.29
N TYR A 15 4.05 2.41 -11.11
CA TYR A 15 4.30 1.02 -10.78
C TYR A 15 5.19 0.36 -11.85
N ARG A 16 4.86 0.49 -13.13
CA ARG A 16 5.66 -0.05 -14.23
C ARG A 16 7.08 0.54 -14.26
N ARG A 17 7.18 1.88 -14.16
CA ARG A 17 8.50 2.55 -14.08
C ARG A 17 9.31 2.10 -12.86
N MET A 18 8.64 1.79 -11.72
CA MET A 18 9.33 1.27 -10.55
C MET A 18 9.93 -0.11 -10.82
N LEU A 19 9.18 -1.02 -11.42
CA LEU A 19 9.69 -2.35 -11.79
C LEU A 19 10.90 -2.26 -12.76
N ASP A 20 10.82 -1.33 -13.72
CA ASP A 20 11.94 -1.07 -14.65
C ASP A 20 13.16 -0.48 -13.92
N LEU A 21 12.94 0.50 -13.01
CA LEU A 21 14.00 1.17 -12.25
C LEU A 21 14.78 0.21 -11.36
N ILE A 22 14.09 -0.73 -10.70
CA ILE A 22 14.73 -1.74 -9.83
C ILE A 22 15.26 -2.95 -10.63
N GLY A 23 15.00 -3.02 -11.94
CA GLY A 23 15.35 -4.17 -12.78
C GLY A 23 14.68 -5.46 -12.34
N PHE A 24 13.40 -5.39 -11.91
CA PHE A 24 12.66 -6.51 -11.32
C PHE A 24 12.63 -7.72 -12.24
N SER A 25 13.00 -8.88 -11.74
CA SER A 25 13.19 -10.12 -12.50
C SER A 25 12.56 -11.33 -11.79
N ALA A 26 12.57 -12.49 -12.47
CA ALA A 26 12.04 -13.74 -11.92
C ALA A 26 12.79 -14.24 -10.66
N GLY A 27 14.01 -13.76 -10.41
CA GLY A 27 14.80 -14.10 -9.23
C GLY A 27 14.51 -13.20 -8.01
N ASP A 28 13.62 -12.22 -8.15
CA ASP A 28 13.26 -11.27 -7.11
C ASP A 28 11.88 -11.59 -6.53
N THR A 29 11.55 -11.03 -5.37
CA THR A 29 10.21 -11.09 -4.77
C THR A 29 9.71 -9.67 -4.54
N LEU A 30 8.46 -9.40 -4.97
CA LEU A 30 7.77 -8.14 -4.75
C LEU A 30 6.71 -8.30 -3.67
N TYR A 31 6.72 -7.42 -2.69
CA TYR A 31 5.66 -7.29 -1.68
C TYR A 31 4.92 -5.97 -1.89
N ILE A 32 3.59 -6.04 -1.92
CA ILE A 32 2.72 -4.86 -1.98
C ILE A 32 1.94 -4.79 -0.67
N LEU A 33 2.06 -3.69 0.06
CA LEU A 33 1.44 -3.53 1.38
C LEU A 33 -0.04 -3.12 1.34
N GLY A 34 -0.73 -3.35 0.21
CA GLY A 34 -2.13 -2.98 0.04
C GLY A 34 -2.33 -1.61 -0.59
N ASP A 35 -3.60 -1.18 -0.61
CA ASP A 35 -4.07 0.09 -1.19
C ASP A 35 -3.62 0.26 -2.67
N VAL A 36 -3.80 -0.81 -3.45
CA VAL A 36 -3.56 -0.83 -4.90
C VAL A 36 -4.66 -0.10 -5.64
N VAL A 37 -5.89 -0.25 -5.16
CA VAL A 37 -7.10 0.31 -5.79
C VAL A 37 -7.40 1.74 -5.35
N ASP A 38 -8.37 2.37 -5.98
CA ASP A 38 -8.94 3.68 -5.68
C ASP A 38 -8.02 4.88 -6.02
N ARG A 39 -8.57 6.09 -6.00
CA ARG A 39 -7.93 7.41 -6.15
C ARG A 39 -7.28 7.68 -7.52
N GLY A 40 -6.12 7.12 -7.83
CA GLY A 40 -5.25 7.48 -8.96
C GLY A 40 -5.73 7.06 -10.35
N GLY A 41 -6.95 6.54 -10.49
CA GLY A 41 -7.55 6.15 -11.76
C GLY A 41 -7.80 4.64 -11.88
N ILE A 42 -8.07 4.20 -13.11
CA ILE A 42 -8.43 2.79 -13.40
C ILE A 42 -7.24 1.84 -13.28
N GLY A 43 -6.01 2.35 -13.28
CA GLY A 43 -4.78 1.54 -13.26
C GLY A 43 -4.62 0.61 -12.05
N GLY A 44 -5.46 0.75 -11.00
CA GLY A 44 -5.48 -0.19 -9.88
C GLY A 44 -5.84 -1.60 -10.31
N ILE A 45 -6.78 -1.75 -11.25
CA ILE A 45 -7.12 -3.07 -11.81
C ILE A 45 -5.98 -3.62 -12.66
N ASP A 46 -5.29 -2.78 -13.44
CA ASP A 46 -4.14 -3.22 -14.23
C ASP A 46 -2.98 -3.72 -13.33
N ILE A 47 -2.75 -3.05 -12.19
CA ILE A 47 -1.78 -3.53 -11.17
C ILE A 47 -2.24 -4.87 -10.58
N LEU A 48 -3.51 -5.02 -10.20
CA LEU A 48 -4.03 -6.27 -9.66
C LEU A 48 -3.87 -7.43 -10.65
N LEU A 49 -4.21 -7.22 -11.91
CA LEU A 49 -4.07 -8.25 -12.96
C LEU A 49 -2.60 -8.63 -13.14
N ASP A 50 -1.67 -7.67 -13.18
CA ASP A 50 -0.24 -7.93 -13.24
C ASP A 50 0.26 -8.74 -12.02
N LEU A 51 -0.21 -8.40 -10.81
CA LEU A 51 0.15 -9.12 -9.58
C LEU A 51 -0.39 -10.56 -9.56
N MET A 52 -1.63 -10.75 -10.02
CA MET A 52 -2.28 -12.07 -10.10
C MET A 52 -1.55 -13.03 -11.06
N ASP A 53 -0.91 -12.50 -12.09
CA ASP A 53 -0.17 -13.30 -13.08
C ASP A 53 1.29 -13.55 -12.66
N ARG A 54 1.78 -12.95 -11.56
CA ARG A 54 3.15 -13.13 -11.05
C ARG A 54 3.23 -14.18 -9.96
N SER A 55 4.07 -15.19 -10.15
CA SER A 55 4.38 -16.19 -9.11
C SER A 55 5.34 -15.68 -8.02
N ASN A 56 5.96 -14.52 -8.24
CA ASN A 56 6.95 -13.90 -7.36
C ASN A 56 6.51 -12.55 -6.78
N ALA A 57 5.19 -12.33 -6.70
CA ALA A 57 4.60 -11.19 -6.03
C ALA A 57 3.64 -11.65 -4.92
N VAL A 58 3.66 -10.95 -3.80
CA VAL A 58 2.77 -11.14 -2.65
C VAL A 58 2.13 -9.81 -2.31
N MET A 59 0.81 -9.76 -2.28
CA MET A 59 0.07 -8.57 -1.87
C MET A 59 -0.57 -8.78 -0.50
N LEU A 60 -0.55 -7.76 0.35
CA LEU A 60 -1.33 -7.70 1.57
C LEU A 60 -2.65 -6.96 1.32
N LEU A 61 -3.63 -7.26 2.16
CA LEU A 61 -4.89 -6.53 2.19
C LEU A 61 -4.66 -5.11 2.72
N GLY A 62 -5.07 -4.10 1.97
CA GLY A 62 -5.19 -2.72 2.44
C GLY A 62 -6.61 -2.36 2.85
N ASN A 63 -6.79 -1.21 3.50
CA ASN A 63 -8.12 -0.76 3.89
C ASN A 63 -8.99 -0.38 2.68
N HIS A 64 -8.40 0.02 1.55
CA HIS A 64 -9.13 0.31 0.32
C HIS A 64 -9.68 -0.97 -0.33
N GLU A 65 -8.92 -2.05 -0.37
CA GLU A 65 -9.43 -3.36 -0.80
C GLU A 65 -10.55 -3.85 0.13
N ALA A 66 -10.38 -3.69 1.45
CA ALA A 66 -11.40 -4.08 2.43
C ALA A 66 -12.70 -3.26 2.28
N MET A 67 -12.61 -1.95 1.99
CA MET A 67 -13.77 -1.10 1.67
C MET A 67 -14.45 -1.54 0.38
N CYS A 68 -13.68 -1.83 -0.67
CA CYS A 68 -14.17 -2.34 -1.95
C CYS A 68 -14.97 -3.63 -1.75
N LEU A 69 -14.36 -4.65 -1.13
CA LEU A 69 -15.02 -5.93 -0.86
C LEU A 69 -16.31 -5.75 -0.06
N LYS A 70 -16.27 -4.96 1.02
CA LYS A 70 -17.45 -4.71 1.84
C LYS A 70 -18.60 -4.03 1.06
N ALA A 71 -18.28 -3.10 0.18
CA ALA A 71 -19.27 -2.40 -0.64
C ALA A 71 -19.85 -3.30 -1.73
N ILE A 72 -19.05 -4.17 -2.33
CA ILE A 72 -19.44 -5.14 -3.37
C ILE A 72 -20.28 -6.26 -2.76
N ASP A 73 -19.83 -6.84 -1.64
CA ASP A 73 -20.51 -7.98 -0.97
C ASP A 73 -21.81 -7.54 -0.27
N GLN A 74 -21.95 -6.25 0.05
CA GLN A 74 -23.12 -5.67 0.72
C GLN A 74 -23.68 -4.46 -0.05
N PRO A 75 -24.19 -4.64 -1.28
CA PRO A 75 -24.60 -3.52 -2.13
C PRO A 75 -25.76 -2.69 -1.54
N ASP A 76 -26.60 -3.28 -0.70
CA ASP A 76 -27.70 -2.59 -0.01
C ASP A 76 -27.24 -1.83 1.23
N ASN A 77 -26.00 -2.02 1.68
CA ASN A 77 -25.39 -1.30 2.79
C ASN A 77 -24.91 0.08 2.34
N GLN A 78 -25.84 1.04 2.28
CA GLN A 78 -25.58 2.41 1.82
C GLN A 78 -24.43 3.10 2.58
N ARG A 79 -24.17 2.72 3.85
CA ARG A 79 -23.05 3.25 4.62
C ARG A 79 -21.72 2.73 4.09
N ALA A 80 -21.61 1.44 3.79
CA ALA A 80 -20.39 0.84 3.22
C ALA A 80 -20.10 1.42 1.83
N VAL A 81 -21.10 1.45 0.95
CA VAL A 81 -20.99 2.01 -0.41
C VAL A 81 -20.57 3.47 -0.37
N SER A 82 -21.24 4.30 0.45
CA SER A 82 -20.89 5.72 0.59
C SER A 82 -19.51 5.93 1.20
N HIS A 83 -19.08 5.09 2.14
CA HIS A 83 -17.75 5.16 2.74
C HIS A 83 -16.68 4.90 1.68
N TRP A 84 -16.78 3.82 0.92
CA TRP A 84 -15.87 3.50 -0.16
C TRP A 84 -15.83 4.61 -1.24
N THR A 85 -17.00 5.06 -1.73
CA THR A 85 -17.08 6.11 -2.75
C THR A 85 -16.38 7.40 -2.31
N ARG A 86 -16.57 7.85 -1.05
CA ARG A 86 -15.92 9.06 -0.52
C ARG A 86 -14.39 8.92 -0.39
N ASN A 87 -13.89 7.69 -0.30
CA ASN A 87 -12.46 7.40 -0.24
C ASN A 87 -11.84 7.17 -1.64
N GLY A 88 -12.57 7.45 -2.72
CA GLY A 88 -12.06 7.36 -4.09
C GLY A 88 -12.41 6.07 -4.82
N GLY A 89 -13.30 5.24 -4.26
CA GLY A 89 -13.68 3.93 -4.80
C GLY A 89 -14.47 3.95 -6.12
N GLN A 90 -14.94 5.13 -6.55
CA GLN A 90 -15.70 5.24 -7.81
C GLN A 90 -14.91 4.73 -9.02
N VAL A 91 -13.62 5.07 -9.11
CA VAL A 91 -12.77 4.67 -10.24
C VAL A 91 -12.57 3.15 -10.30
N THR A 92 -12.40 2.51 -9.14
CA THR A 92 -12.29 1.05 -9.04
C THR A 92 -13.59 0.37 -9.40
N ARG A 93 -14.73 0.89 -8.92
CA ARG A 93 -16.04 0.36 -9.25
C ARG A 93 -16.29 0.41 -10.75
N ASP A 94 -15.99 1.52 -11.39
CA ASP A 94 -16.17 1.70 -12.83
C ASP A 94 -15.23 0.77 -13.62
N ALA A 95 -13.97 0.60 -13.19
CA ALA A 95 -13.04 -0.33 -13.79
C ALA A 95 -13.50 -1.80 -13.66
N LEU A 96 -13.96 -2.22 -12.47
CA LEU A 96 -14.52 -3.56 -12.26
C LEU A 96 -15.77 -3.82 -13.13
N PHE A 97 -16.56 -2.79 -13.40
CA PHE A 97 -17.72 -2.92 -14.28
C PHE A 97 -17.35 -3.20 -15.74
N HIS A 98 -16.19 -2.75 -16.20
CA HIS A 98 -15.69 -2.99 -17.55
C HIS A 98 -15.04 -4.36 -17.74
N LEU A 99 -14.74 -5.09 -16.65
CA LEU A 99 -14.26 -6.46 -16.73
C LEU A 99 -15.39 -7.41 -17.15
N THR A 100 -15.03 -8.52 -17.79
CA THR A 100 -15.95 -9.66 -17.94
C THR A 100 -16.36 -10.17 -16.56
N SER A 101 -17.47 -10.91 -16.49
CA SER A 101 -17.93 -11.49 -15.21
C SER A 101 -16.88 -12.43 -14.60
N GLU A 102 -16.17 -13.20 -15.44
CA GLU A 102 -15.12 -14.13 -15.00
C GLU A 102 -13.90 -13.37 -14.44
N GLU A 103 -13.39 -12.37 -15.16
CA GLU A 103 -12.26 -11.55 -14.70
C GLU A 103 -12.58 -10.81 -13.41
N ARG A 104 -13.79 -10.25 -13.33
CA ARG A 104 -14.23 -9.55 -12.12
C ARG A 104 -14.28 -10.49 -10.91
N GLU A 105 -14.89 -11.68 -11.05
CA GLU A 105 -14.97 -12.64 -9.93
C GLU A 105 -13.58 -13.13 -9.53
N ARG A 106 -12.72 -13.46 -10.50
CA ARG A 106 -11.30 -13.82 -10.24
C ARG A 106 -10.58 -12.71 -9.46
N THR A 107 -10.80 -11.45 -9.84
CA THR A 107 -10.19 -10.30 -9.14
C THR A 107 -10.71 -10.17 -7.71
N LEU A 108 -12.03 -10.29 -7.51
CA LEU A 108 -12.63 -10.21 -6.17
C LEU A 108 -12.20 -11.39 -5.28
N ASP A 109 -12.07 -12.60 -5.82
CA ASP A 109 -11.59 -13.77 -5.09
C ASP A 109 -10.11 -13.61 -4.71
N PHE A 110 -9.29 -13.04 -5.58
CA PHE A 110 -7.93 -12.67 -5.25
C PHE A 110 -7.89 -11.70 -4.05
N LEU A 111 -8.67 -10.62 -4.09
CA LEU A 111 -8.74 -9.67 -2.98
C LEU A 111 -9.21 -10.32 -1.66
N ARG A 112 -10.19 -11.25 -1.71
CA ARG A 112 -10.67 -12.00 -0.53
C ARG A 112 -9.62 -12.93 0.06
N SER A 113 -8.65 -13.37 -0.74
CA SER A 113 -7.59 -14.29 -0.32
C SER A 113 -6.37 -13.60 0.30
N LEU A 114 -6.30 -12.26 0.25
CA LEU A 114 -5.14 -11.51 0.70
C LEU A 114 -4.91 -11.63 2.21
N PRO A 115 -3.68 -11.90 2.66
CA PRO A 115 -3.33 -11.83 4.08
C PRO A 115 -3.25 -10.37 4.54
N ASP A 116 -3.47 -10.12 5.82
CA ASP A 116 -3.40 -8.78 6.42
C ASP A 116 -2.01 -8.41 6.96
N HIS A 117 -1.11 -9.37 7.07
CA HIS A 117 0.30 -9.18 7.42
C HIS A 117 1.15 -10.37 6.97
N LEU A 118 2.47 -10.19 7.00
CA LEU A 118 3.44 -11.24 6.68
C LEU A 118 4.72 -11.04 7.51
N ASP A 119 5.22 -12.11 8.12
CA ASP A 119 6.52 -12.14 8.78
C ASP A 119 7.58 -12.74 7.85
N LEU A 120 8.75 -12.11 7.80
CA LEU A 120 9.87 -12.53 6.98
C LEU A 120 11.16 -12.58 7.79
N GLU A 121 12.04 -13.50 7.42
CA GLU A 121 13.43 -13.51 7.88
C GLU A 121 14.36 -13.52 6.67
N LEU A 122 15.23 -12.51 6.55
CA LEU A 122 16.16 -12.33 5.45
C LEU A 122 17.54 -11.97 6.01
N ASN A 123 18.55 -12.79 5.73
CA ASN A 123 19.93 -12.55 6.15
C ASN A 123 20.08 -12.29 7.68
N GLY A 124 19.29 -12.99 8.49
CA GLY A 124 19.28 -12.84 9.95
C GLY A 124 18.53 -11.59 10.46
N ARG A 125 17.90 -10.81 9.58
CA ARG A 125 17.02 -9.70 9.95
C ARG A 125 15.56 -10.16 9.85
N ARG A 126 14.74 -9.74 10.81
CA ARG A 126 13.30 -10.05 10.84
C ARG A 126 12.47 -8.84 10.52
N PHE A 127 11.45 -9.05 9.70
CA PHE A 127 10.53 -8.00 9.25
C PHE A 127 9.08 -8.44 9.50
N HIS A 128 8.25 -7.48 9.87
CA HIS A 128 6.80 -7.61 9.91
C HIS A 128 6.20 -6.65 8.88
N LEU A 129 5.66 -7.19 7.80
CA LEU A 129 5.00 -6.43 6.77
C LEU A 129 3.51 -6.31 7.12
N VAL A 130 2.96 -5.10 7.12
CA VAL A 130 1.56 -4.82 7.44
C VAL A 130 1.11 -3.57 6.70
N HIS A 131 -0.20 -3.45 6.42
CA HIS A 131 -0.68 -2.24 5.74
C HIS A 131 -0.63 -1.00 6.66
N GLY A 132 -1.35 -1.00 7.78
CA GLY A 132 -1.37 0.10 8.75
C GLY A 132 -0.31 -0.06 9.83
N PHE A 133 -0.65 -0.72 10.94
CA PHE A 133 0.30 -0.96 12.04
C PHE A 133 -0.03 -2.27 12.76
N PRO A 134 0.96 -2.95 13.40
CA PRO A 134 0.70 -4.18 14.15
C PRO A 134 -0.37 -4.01 15.22
N ALA A 135 -1.33 -4.92 15.27
CA ALA A 135 -2.42 -4.96 16.23
C ALA A 135 -2.98 -6.37 16.40
N ASP A 136 -3.72 -6.62 17.47
CA ASP A 136 -4.29 -7.93 17.76
C ASP A 136 -5.40 -8.33 16.79
N ASN A 137 -6.20 -7.37 16.32
CA ASN A 137 -7.32 -7.66 15.43
C ASN A 137 -7.04 -7.19 13.98
N PRO A 138 -7.62 -7.88 12.97
CA PRO A 138 -7.41 -7.57 11.56
C PRO A 138 -7.83 -6.15 11.15
N HIS A 139 -8.92 -5.61 11.75
CA HIS A 139 -9.39 -4.27 11.43
C HIS A 139 -8.32 -3.22 11.78
N ASP A 140 -7.77 -3.28 12.99
CA ASP A 140 -6.79 -2.30 13.43
C ASP A 140 -5.49 -2.41 12.64
N ARG A 141 -5.07 -3.62 12.22
CA ARG A 141 -3.91 -3.79 11.32
C ARG A 141 -4.05 -3.01 10.00
N LEU A 142 -5.27 -2.77 9.53
CA LEU A 142 -5.54 -2.00 8.32
C LEU A 142 -5.73 -0.50 8.55
N TRP A 143 -6.10 -0.07 9.78
CA TRP A 143 -6.56 1.30 10.02
C TRP A 143 -5.75 2.10 11.03
N LEU A 144 -4.89 1.46 11.82
CA LEU A 144 -4.07 2.18 12.78
C LEU A 144 -3.07 3.09 12.08
N ARG A 145 -3.00 4.34 12.56
CA ARG A 145 -2.10 5.37 12.08
C ARG A 145 -1.09 5.71 13.18
N PRO A 146 0.11 5.12 13.13
CA PRO A 146 1.16 5.44 14.08
C PRO A 146 1.65 6.88 13.86
N GLY A 147 2.10 7.53 14.95
CA GLY A 147 2.81 8.80 14.86
C GLY A 147 4.31 8.61 14.56
N PRO A 148 5.07 9.73 14.48
CA PRO A 148 6.50 9.67 14.17
C PRO A 148 7.34 9.03 15.28
N ASP A 149 6.82 9.01 16.53
CA ASP A 149 7.50 8.41 17.68
C ASP A 149 7.07 6.93 17.90
N ALA A 150 6.36 6.32 16.93
CA ALA A 150 5.99 4.92 17.03
C ALA A 150 7.21 4.02 16.99
N GLU A 151 7.19 2.97 17.82
CA GLU A 151 8.23 1.95 17.90
C GLU A 151 7.68 0.60 17.48
N SER A 152 8.56 -0.31 17.02
CA SER A 152 8.16 -1.69 16.81
C SER A 152 7.65 -2.30 18.12
N PRO A 153 6.43 -2.89 18.16
CA PRO A 153 5.91 -3.51 19.36
C PRO A 153 6.52 -4.90 19.66
N PHE A 154 7.43 -5.37 18.81
CA PHE A 154 8.00 -6.71 18.90
C PHE A 154 9.29 -6.75 19.72
N GLU A 155 9.30 -7.47 20.82
CA GLU A 155 10.48 -7.67 21.70
C GLU A 155 11.62 -8.39 20.99
N ASP A 156 11.34 -9.13 19.92
CA ASP A 156 12.32 -9.89 19.16
C ASP A 156 13.14 -9.04 18.15
N GLY A 157 12.92 -7.74 18.15
CA GLY A 157 13.66 -6.76 17.34
C GLY A 157 13.32 -6.77 15.85
N ARG A 158 12.17 -7.37 15.43
CA ARG A 158 11.74 -7.30 14.03
C ARG A 158 11.34 -5.89 13.65
N THR A 159 11.73 -5.50 12.44
CA THR A 159 11.36 -4.18 11.87
C THR A 159 9.98 -4.25 11.26
N VAL A 160 9.10 -3.34 11.66
CA VAL A 160 7.78 -3.14 11.02
C VAL A 160 7.95 -2.34 9.74
N ILE A 161 7.43 -2.86 8.63
CA ILE A 161 7.39 -2.16 7.34
C ILE A 161 5.90 -1.94 7.01
N ALA A 162 5.50 -0.68 6.88
CA ALA A 162 4.09 -0.30 6.72
C ALA A 162 3.85 0.79 5.66
N GLY A 163 2.58 1.02 5.33
CA GLY A 163 2.07 2.09 4.47
C GLY A 163 0.95 2.87 5.15
N HIS A 164 -0.20 3.05 4.43
CA HIS A 164 -1.48 3.58 4.93
C HIS A 164 -1.47 5.02 5.44
N THR A 165 -0.50 5.38 6.26
CA THR A 165 -0.40 6.73 6.81
C THR A 165 0.55 7.54 5.94
N PRO A 166 0.06 8.49 5.14
CA PRO A 166 0.94 9.34 4.37
C PRO A 166 2.05 9.93 5.23
N VAL A 167 3.30 9.82 4.80
CA VAL A 167 4.46 10.32 5.59
C VAL A 167 4.26 11.78 5.98
N CYS A 168 3.65 12.61 5.13
CA CYS A 168 3.35 13.99 5.46
C CYS A 168 2.33 14.16 6.60
N GLU A 169 1.56 13.13 6.93
CA GLU A 169 0.54 13.12 7.98
C GLU A 169 1.01 12.47 9.30
N LEU A 170 2.23 11.95 9.37
CA LEU A 170 2.76 11.30 10.59
C LEU A 170 2.73 12.21 11.83
N TRP A 171 2.91 13.53 11.64
CA TRP A 171 2.83 14.53 12.72
C TRP A 171 1.41 15.08 12.96
N GLY A 172 0.41 14.48 12.32
CA GLY A 172 -0.98 14.90 12.33
C GLY A 172 -1.40 15.53 11.00
N ALA A 173 -2.65 15.27 10.58
CA ALA A 173 -3.17 15.74 9.29
C ALA A 173 -3.18 17.29 9.18
N ASP A 174 -3.32 18.00 10.30
CA ASP A 174 -3.23 19.46 10.37
C ASP A 174 -1.83 20.00 10.10
N GLN A 175 -0.77 19.19 10.29
CA GLN A 175 0.63 19.54 10.02
C GLN A 175 1.06 19.19 8.59
N ALA A 176 0.28 18.40 7.85
CA ALA A 176 0.65 17.94 6.51
C ALA A 176 0.97 19.09 5.54
N ALA A 177 0.16 20.14 5.53
CA ALA A 177 0.39 21.31 4.68
C ALA A 177 1.68 22.06 5.02
N ARG A 178 2.07 22.08 6.29
CA ARG A 178 3.36 22.64 6.73
C ARG A 178 4.52 21.78 6.28
N TYR A 179 4.44 20.47 6.52
CA TYR A 179 5.44 19.50 6.08
C TYR A 179 5.73 19.64 4.57
N LEU A 180 4.67 19.68 3.75
CA LEU A 180 4.80 19.81 2.29
C LEU A 180 5.44 21.12 1.84
N ARG A 181 5.18 22.24 2.54
CA ARG A 181 5.84 23.53 2.27
C ARG A 181 7.32 23.51 2.66
N ASP A 182 7.63 22.90 3.80
CA ASP A 182 9.00 22.87 4.36
C ASP A 182 9.94 21.96 3.54
N LEU A 183 9.39 21.14 2.62
CA LEU A 183 10.16 20.37 1.63
C LEU A 183 10.84 21.26 0.54
N GLU A 184 10.54 22.58 0.48
CA GLU A 184 11.16 23.55 -0.42
C GLU A 184 11.25 23.07 -1.89
N GLY A 185 10.20 22.44 -2.41
CA GLY A 185 10.16 21.86 -3.77
C GLY A 185 10.80 20.47 -3.88
N GLY A 186 11.23 19.88 -2.78
CA GLY A 186 11.65 18.48 -2.69
C GLY A 186 10.47 17.52 -2.76
N HIS A 187 10.74 16.25 -2.47
CA HIS A 187 9.75 15.18 -2.52
C HIS A 187 9.66 14.43 -1.20
N ILE A 188 8.47 13.85 -0.91
CA ILE A 188 8.25 12.97 0.23
C ILE A 188 9.17 11.75 0.10
N ARG A 189 9.75 11.32 1.21
CA ARG A 189 10.64 10.15 1.29
C ARG A 189 10.11 9.15 2.30
N ILE A 190 10.58 7.91 2.20
CA ILE A 190 10.35 6.87 3.21
C ILE A 190 10.73 7.41 4.59
N PHE A 191 9.87 7.16 5.57
CA PHE A 191 10.13 7.51 6.96
C PHE A 191 10.76 6.32 7.69
N HIS A 192 11.86 6.57 8.42
CA HIS A 192 12.53 5.59 9.26
C HIS A 192 12.43 6.02 10.73
N GLY A 193 11.68 5.25 11.52
CA GLY A 193 11.54 5.40 12.96
C GLY A 193 12.28 4.31 13.75
N HIS A 194 11.92 4.11 15.00
CA HIS A 194 12.53 3.12 15.90
C HIS A 194 11.95 1.71 15.65
N GLY A 195 12.62 0.93 14.77
CA GLY A 195 12.13 -0.39 14.35
C GLY A 195 10.85 -0.35 13.52
N TYR A 196 10.53 0.81 12.94
CA TYR A 196 9.36 1.06 12.09
C TYR A 196 9.77 1.87 10.87
N VAL A 197 9.29 1.46 9.70
CA VAL A 197 9.52 2.12 8.42
C VAL A 197 8.19 2.31 7.71
N ASN A 198 7.88 3.54 7.28
CA ASN A 198 6.67 3.86 6.54
C ASN A 198 6.99 4.24 5.09
N LEU A 199 6.37 3.53 4.15
CA LEU A 199 6.61 3.67 2.71
C LEU A 199 5.57 4.54 1.99
N ASP A 200 4.48 4.97 2.64
CA ASP A 200 3.44 5.77 1.97
C ASP A 200 3.92 7.20 1.68
N CYS A 201 4.59 7.37 0.56
CA CYS A 201 5.02 8.67 0.04
C CYS A 201 3.91 9.42 -0.71
N SER A 202 2.64 9.19 -0.33
CA SER A 202 1.45 9.88 -0.85
C SER A 202 1.18 9.66 -2.34
N CYS A 203 1.50 8.48 -2.89
CA CYS A 203 1.38 8.18 -4.31
C CYS A 203 -0.04 8.46 -4.84
N GLY A 204 -1.07 8.10 -4.08
CA GLY A 204 -2.49 8.28 -4.41
C GLY A 204 -3.06 9.69 -4.23
N TYR A 205 -2.25 10.68 -3.86
CA TYR A 205 -2.68 12.07 -3.62
C TYR A 205 -2.22 13.02 -4.74
N PRO A 206 -2.94 14.13 -4.99
CA PRO A 206 -2.59 15.07 -6.07
C PRO A 206 -1.50 16.08 -5.67
N PHE A 207 -0.57 15.70 -4.79
CA PHE A 207 0.52 16.59 -4.37
C PHE A 207 1.68 16.53 -5.38
N PRO A 208 2.29 17.67 -5.76
CA PRO A 208 3.47 17.65 -6.63
C PRO A 208 4.69 16.96 -5.97
N GLN A 209 4.75 16.91 -4.63
CA GLN A 209 5.81 16.25 -3.86
C GLN A 209 5.62 14.73 -3.73
N ARG A 210 4.49 14.17 -4.19
CA ARG A 210 4.17 12.73 -4.12
C ARG A 210 5.11 11.86 -4.92
N ARG A 211 5.34 10.65 -4.44
CA ARG A 211 6.08 9.61 -5.17
C ARG A 211 5.54 8.23 -4.85
N MET A 212 5.78 7.28 -5.74
CA MET A 212 5.78 5.87 -5.37
C MET A 212 7.16 5.55 -4.82
N ALA A 213 7.21 4.95 -3.64
CA ALA A 213 8.43 4.50 -3.01
C ALA A 213 8.54 2.97 -3.07
N CYS A 214 9.76 2.48 -3.18
CA CYS A 214 10.10 1.07 -3.08
C CYS A 214 11.31 0.90 -2.17
N LEU A 215 11.25 -0.06 -1.26
CA LEU A 215 12.32 -0.41 -0.34
C LEU A 215 12.86 -1.80 -0.67
N ARG A 216 14.19 -1.94 -0.80
CA ARG A 216 14.83 -3.26 -0.89
C ARG A 216 15.25 -3.72 0.51
N LEU A 217 14.76 -4.88 0.95
CA LEU A 217 14.91 -5.33 2.33
C LEU A 217 16.34 -5.77 2.70
N GLU A 218 17.14 -6.24 1.75
CA GLU A 218 18.50 -6.74 2.01
C GLU A 218 19.43 -5.66 2.58
N ASP A 219 19.33 -4.46 2.11
CA ASP A 219 20.23 -3.34 2.44
C ASP A 219 19.49 -2.03 2.76
N MET A 220 18.16 -2.04 2.78
CA MET A 220 17.28 -0.87 2.99
C MET A 220 17.47 0.21 1.93
N ALA A 221 17.88 -0.14 0.72
CA ALA A 221 18.00 0.80 -0.39
C ALA A 221 16.60 1.28 -0.85
N GLU A 222 16.47 2.58 -1.07
CA GLU A 222 15.24 3.26 -1.44
C GLU A 222 15.23 3.62 -2.92
N PHE A 223 14.10 3.39 -3.59
CA PHE A 223 13.85 3.76 -4.98
C PHE A 223 12.56 4.56 -5.09
N TYR A 224 12.48 5.46 -6.08
CA TYR A 224 11.36 6.39 -6.19
C TYR A 224 10.99 6.70 -7.64
N THR A 225 9.66 6.75 -7.93
CA THR A 225 9.12 7.22 -9.23
C THR A 225 8.01 8.25 -9.06
#